data_6ebd4f8d2587dddfc35f3fe1b1f6d079
#
_entry.id   6ebd4f8d2587dddfc35f3fe1b1f6d079
#
_cell.length_a   1.000
_cell.length_b   1.000
_cell.length_c   1.000
_cell.angle_alpha   90.00
_cell.angle_beta   90.00
_cell.angle_gamma   90.00
#
_symmetry.space_group_name_H-M   'P 1'
#
loop_
_entity.id
_entity.type
_entity.pdbx_description
1 polymer ?
#
loop_
_entity_poly.entity_id
_entity_poly.type
_entity_poly.pdbx_seq_one_letter_code
_entity_poly.pdbx_strand_id
1 'polypeptide(L)'
;TVPIRVELARSIRELSKGYMGRDNIPEGTGMLFILKKDEKLSFWMKDTPTPLSIAFISSSGEIRETRDMTPFSHESVESSEPVRYALEVPQGWFKKNNIGAGSTIELP
;
A
#
# COMPACT_ATOMS: atom_id res chain seq x y z
N THR A 1 -4.38 -0.82 -18.94
CA THR A 1 -4.47 -1.50 -17.62
C THR A 1 -3.13 -2.12 -17.26
N VAL A 2 -2.66 -1.86 -16.06
CA VAL A 2 -1.40 -2.40 -15.57
C VAL A 2 -1.71 -3.53 -14.59
N PRO A 3 -1.34 -4.78 -14.90
CA PRO A 3 -1.59 -5.89 -13.98
C PRO A 3 -0.61 -5.87 -12.82
N ILE A 4 -1.09 -6.29 -11.66
CA ILE A 4 -0.27 -6.47 -10.47
C ILE A 4 -0.78 -7.69 -9.71
N ARG A 5 0.15 -8.51 -9.22
CA ARG A 5 -0.18 -9.65 -8.37
C ARG A 5 -0.08 -9.23 -6.93
N VAL A 6 -1.14 -9.39 -6.17
CA VAL A 6 -1.18 -8.93 -4.79
C VAL A 6 -1.43 -10.06 -3.80
N GLU A 7 -0.80 -9.93 -2.62
CA GLU A 7 -1.21 -10.67 -1.43
C GLU A 7 -2.30 -9.83 -0.76
N LEU A 8 -3.30 -10.49 -0.21
CA LEU A 8 -4.40 -9.81 0.47
C LEU A 8 -4.17 -9.83 1.97
N ALA A 9 -4.30 -8.66 2.60
CA ALA A 9 -4.21 -8.51 4.05
C ALA A 9 -5.57 -8.02 4.57
N ARG A 10 -6.28 -8.88 5.29
CA ARG A 10 -7.63 -8.59 5.80
C ARG A 10 -7.75 -8.73 7.31
N SER A 11 -7.03 -9.65 7.93
CA SER A 11 -7.07 -9.84 9.37
C SER A 11 -6.25 -8.74 10.06
N ILE A 12 -6.55 -8.49 11.33
CA ILE A 12 -5.78 -7.53 12.14
C ILE A 12 -4.30 -7.91 12.13
N ARG A 13 -4.00 -9.20 12.23
CA ARG A 13 -2.63 -9.70 12.22
C ARG A 13 -1.93 -9.41 10.88
N GLU A 14 -2.60 -9.67 9.76
CA GLU A 14 -2.06 -9.40 8.44
C GLU A 14 -1.87 -7.90 8.19
N LEU A 15 -2.86 -7.10 8.60
CA LEU A 15 -2.79 -5.64 8.48
C LEU A 15 -1.61 -5.06 9.25
N SER A 16 -1.35 -5.59 10.45
CA SER A 16 -0.25 -5.12 11.29
C SER A 16 1.12 -5.56 10.80
N LYS A 17 1.22 -6.77 10.25
CA LYS A 17 2.50 -7.32 9.82
C LYS A 17 3.00 -6.71 8.51
N GLY A 18 2.11 -6.55 7.53
CA GLY A 18 2.50 -6.06 6.21
C GLY A 18 3.72 -6.81 5.67
N TYR A 19 4.71 -6.06 5.22
CA TYR A 19 5.96 -6.59 4.66
C TYR A 19 7.11 -6.69 5.69
N MET A 20 6.82 -6.70 6.97
CA MET A 20 7.88 -6.87 7.98
C MET A 20 8.70 -8.13 7.72
N GLY A 21 10.02 -7.98 7.78
CA GLY A 21 10.95 -9.08 7.61
C GLY A 21 11.20 -9.54 6.18
N ARG A 22 10.55 -8.92 5.20
CA ARG A 22 10.75 -9.30 3.80
C ARG A 22 11.71 -8.35 3.10
N ASP A 23 12.82 -8.87 2.64
CA ASP A 23 13.85 -8.11 1.95
C ASP A 23 13.86 -8.32 0.43
N ASN A 24 12.98 -9.18 -0.09
CA ASN A 24 12.88 -9.45 -1.53
C ASN A 24 11.42 -9.43 -1.95
N ILE A 25 10.99 -8.29 -2.50
CA ILE A 25 9.64 -8.10 -3.00
C ILE A 25 9.75 -7.84 -4.50
N PRO A 26 9.38 -8.81 -5.36
CA PRO A 26 9.51 -8.65 -6.81
C PRO A 26 8.67 -7.49 -7.36
N GLU A 27 9.19 -6.81 -8.38
CA GLU A 27 8.40 -5.83 -9.11
C GLU A 27 7.16 -6.50 -9.71
N GLY A 28 6.06 -5.76 -9.80
CA GLY A 28 4.79 -6.30 -10.28
C GLY A 28 4.02 -7.06 -9.22
N THR A 29 4.51 -7.08 -7.99
CA THR A 29 3.80 -7.67 -6.85
C THR A 29 3.57 -6.59 -5.80
N GLY A 30 2.57 -6.80 -4.96
CA GLY A 30 2.24 -5.87 -3.90
C GLY A 30 1.42 -6.53 -2.81
N MET A 31 1.07 -5.75 -1.80
CA MET A 31 0.17 -6.19 -0.75
C MET A 31 -1.01 -5.23 -0.69
N LEU A 32 -2.21 -5.77 -0.85
CA LEU A 32 -3.45 -5.01 -0.79
C LEU A 32 -4.08 -5.20 0.58
N PHE A 33 -4.18 -4.10 1.31
CA PHE A 33 -4.81 -4.05 2.63
C PHE A 33 -6.27 -3.70 2.44
N ILE A 34 -7.15 -4.54 2.97
CA ILE A 34 -8.61 -4.40 2.79
C ILE A 34 -9.25 -4.19 4.15
N LEU A 35 -9.91 -3.05 4.32
CA LEU A 35 -10.60 -2.71 5.55
C LEU A 35 -12.09 -3.03 5.45
N LYS A 36 -12.73 -3.24 6.58
CA LYS A 36 -14.18 -3.50 6.64
C LYS A 36 -15.01 -2.24 6.47
N LYS A 37 -14.42 -1.09 6.79
CA LYS A 37 -15.06 0.23 6.69
C LYS A 37 -14.00 1.27 6.37
N ASP A 38 -14.43 2.47 6.00
CA ASP A 38 -13.52 3.57 5.74
C ASP A 38 -12.88 4.03 7.05
N GLU A 39 -11.56 4.15 7.06
CA GLU A 39 -10.79 4.58 8.22
C GLU A 39 -9.58 5.37 7.75
N LYS A 40 -9.11 6.29 8.59
CA LYS A 40 -7.79 6.86 8.40
C LYS A 40 -6.77 5.80 8.74
N LEU A 41 -5.85 5.55 7.82
CA LEU A 41 -4.80 4.56 7.99
C LEU A 41 -3.48 5.19 8.35
N SER A 42 -2.72 4.46 9.16
CA SER A 42 -1.38 4.86 9.57
C SER A 42 -0.47 3.64 9.43
N PHE A 43 0.61 3.82 8.69
CA PHE A 43 1.61 2.77 8.46
C PHE A 43 2.98 3.24 8.88
N TRP A 44 3.84 2.32 9.26
CA TRP A 44 5.25 2.58 9.49
C TRP A 44 6.10 1.51 8.83
N MET A 45 7.40 1.69 8.86
CA MET A 45 8.35 0.76 8.22
C MET A 45 9.17 -0.02 9.25
N LYS A 46 8.64 -0.15 10.47
CA LYS A 46 9.32 -0.95 11.50
C LYS A 46 9.57 -2.36 10.96
N ASP A 47 10.80 -2.84 11.12
CA ASP A 47 11.23 -4.17 10.71
C ASP A 47 11.00 -4.48 9.23
N THR A 48 10.89 -3.44 8.39
CA THR A 48 10.64 -3.58 6.96
C THR A 48 11.86 -3.08 6.19
N PRO A 49 12.68 -4.00 5.66
CA PRO A 49 13.95 -3.63 5.02
C PRO A 49 13.83 -3.13 3.59
N THR A 50 12.72 -3.42 2.91
CA THR A 50 12.55 -3.05 1.51
C THR A 50 11.89 -1.68 1.38
N PRO A 51 12.45 -0.74 0.58
CA PRO A 51 11.78 0.52 0.30
C PRO A 51 10.44 0.28 -0.39
N LEU A 52 9.39 0.94 0.08
CA LEU A 52 8.04 0.76 -0.44
C LEU A 52 7.45 2.09 -0.89
N SER A 53 6.45 2.00 -1.76
CA SER A 53 5.49 3.07 -2.01
C SER A 53 4.12 2.57 -1.59
N ILE A 54 3.28 3.45 -1.06
CA ILE A 54 1.93 3.11 -0.65
C ILE A 54 0.92 4.00 -1.36
N ALA A 55 -0.18 3.41 -1.80
CA ALA A 55 -1.35 4.13 -2.32
C ALA A 55 -2.50 3.97 -1.35
N PHE A 56 -3.15 5.07 -0.99
CA PHE A 56 -4.38 5.05 -0.22
C PHE A 56 -5.55 5.16 -1.17
N ILE A 57 -6.52 4.27 -1.03
CA ILE A 57 -7.54 4.02 -2.05
C ILE A 57 -8.93 4.09 -1.43
N SER A 58 -9.81 4.85 -2.06
CA SER A 58 -11.20 5.00 -1.62
C SER A 58 -12.01 3.72 -1.82
N SER A 59 -13.20 3.66 -1.23
CA SER A 59 -14.12 2.54 -1.41
C SER A 59 -14.55 2.34 -2.86
N SER A 60 -14.47 3.39 -3.68
CA SER A 60 -14.78 3.30 -5.12
C SER A 60 -13.61 2.75 -5.95
N GLY A 61 -12.44 2.53 -5.33
CA GLY A 61 -11.26 2.04 -6.03
C GLY A 61 -10.38 3.14 -6.61
N GLU A 62 -10.63 4.40 -6.24
CA GLU A 62 -9.81 5.51 -6.71
C GLU A 62 -8.63 5.76 -5.78
N ILE A 63 -7.44 5.86 -6.35
CA ILE A 63 -6.24 6.24 -5.59
C ILE A 63 -6.36 7.71 -5.21
N ARG A 64 -6.32 7.98 -3.91
CA ARG A 64 -6.44 9.34 -3.38
C ARG A 64 -5.09 10.01 -3.20
N GLU A 65 -4.07 9.25 -2.83
CA GLU A 65 -2.71 9.74 -2.65
C GLU A 65 -1.73 8.58 -2.66
N THR A 66 -0.48 8.88 -2.99
CA THR A 66 0.64 7.94 -2.90
C THR A 66 1.75 8.56 -2.07
N ARG A 67 2.50 7.74 -1.36
CA ARG A 67 3.65 8.14 -0.54
C ARG A 67 4.77 7.13 -0.66
N ASP A 68 6.00 7.62 -0.55
CA ASP A 68 7.17 6.75 -0.41
C ASP A 68 7.42 6.47 1.06
N MET A 69 7.92 5.28 1.37
CA MET A 69 8.18 4.85 2.74
C MET A 69 9.62 4.34 2.87
N THR A 70 10.33 4.90 3.83
CA THR A 70 11.75 4.62 4.07
C THR A 70 11.93 3.37 4.92
N PRO A 71 12.83 2.43 4.51
CA PRO A 71 13.10 1.23 5.31
C PRO A 71 13.42 1.54 6.76
N PHE A 72 12.89 0.70 7.65
CA PHE A 72 13.10 0.75 9.09
C PHE A 72 12.62 2.02 9.80
N SER A 73 12.01 2.96 9.11
CA SER A 73 11.50 4.18 9.72
C SER A 73 10.33 3.89 10.66
N HIS A 74 10.34 4.55 11.82
CA HIS A 74 9.22 4.49 12.77
C HIS A 74 8.27 5.67 12.61
N GLU A 75 8.51 6.55 11.63
CA GLU A 75 7.59 7.64 11.34
C GLU A 75 6.31 7.09 10.73
N SER A 76 5.19 7.62 11.17
CA SER A 76 3.89 7.25 10.62
C SER A 76 3.68 7.87 9.24
N VAL A 77 3.22 7.06 8.30
CA VAL A 77 2.72 7.51 7.00
C VAL A 77 1.21 7.36 7.03
N GLU A 78 0.50 8.47 7.07
CA GLU A 78 -0.93 8.47 7.32
C GLU A 78 -1.72 8.89 6.08
N SER A 79 -2.92 8.31 5.90
CA SER A 79 -3.84 8.80 4.89
C SER A 79 -4.41 10.15 5.35
N SER A 80 -4.60 11.07 4.40
CA SER A 80 -5.16 12.40 4.69
C SER A 80 -6.64 12.34 4.98
N GLU A 81 -7.31 11.30 4.51
CA GLU A 81 -8.75 11.10 4.66
C GLU A 81 -9.03 9.61 4.92
N PRO A 82 -10.25 9.27 5.40
CA PRO A 82 -10.64 7.87 5.52
C PRO A 82 -10.63 7.17 4.17
N VAL A 83 -10.07 5.96 4.12
CA VAL A 83 -9.99 5.14 2.91
C VAL A 83 -10.38 3.71 3.22
N ARG A 84 -10.63 2.92 2.18
CA ARG A 84 -11.03 1.53 2.31
C ARG A 84 -9.90 0.55 2.06
N TYR A 85 -8.92 0.95 1.25
CA TYR A 85 -7.83 0.08 0.84
C TYR A 85 -6.51 0.83 0.88
N ALA A 86 -5.42 0.05 1.01
CA ALA A 86 -4.07 0.55 0.78
C ALA A 86 -3.31 -0.49 -0.04
N LEU A 87 -2.46 -0.04 -0.93
CA LEU A 87 -1.63 -0.92 -1.75
C LEU A 87 -0.16 -0.55 -1.55
N GLU A 88 0.61 -1.49 -1.01
CA GLU A 88 2.07 -1.35 -0.90
C GLU A 88 2.75 -2.10 -2.03
N VAL A 89 3.74 -1.45 -2.63
CA VAL A 89 4.52 -1.98 -3.75
C VAL A 89 5.99 -1.60 -3.55
N PRO A 90 6.92 -2.25 -4.27
CA PRO A 90 8.31 -1.77 -4.30
C PRO A 90 8.37 -0.31 -4.70
N GLN A 91 9.21 0.46 -4.01
CA GLN A 91 9.29 1.91 -4.21
C GLN A 91 9.55 2.27 -5.66
N GLY A 92 8.79 3.24 -6.16
CA GLY A 92 8.93 3.74 -7.54
C GLY A 92 8.04 3.05 -8.56
N TRP A 93 7.38 1.95 -8.20
CA TRP A 93 6.57 1.19 -9.16
C TRP A 93 5.38 2.01 -9.69
N PHE A 94 4.74 2.81 -8.85
CA PHE A 94 3.62 3.65 -9.29
C PHE A 94 4.08 4.66 -10.35
N LYS A 95 5.15 5.37 -10.05
CA LYS A 95 5.70 6.38 -10.96
C LYS A 95 6.13 5.77 -12.29
N LYS A 96 6.77 4.62 -12.24
CA LYS A 96 7.23 3.90 -13.43
C LYS A 96 6.08 3.52 -14.36
N ASN A 97 4.91 3.30 -13.81
CA ASN A 97 3.72 2.88 -14.55
C ASN A 97 2.69 4.00 -14.74
N ASN A 98 3.06 5.24 -14.47
CA ASN A 98 2.18 6.41 -14.56
C ASN A 98 0.90 6.26 -13.71
N ILE A 99 1.05 5.72 -12.51
CA ILE A 99 -0.06 5.53 -11.58
C ILE A 99 0.08 6.54 -10.44
N GLY A 100 -1.01 7.19 -10.11
CA GLY A 100 -1.03 8.18 -9.03
C GLY A 100 -2.45 8.54 -8.63
N ALA A 101 -2.61 9.66 -7.91
CA ALA A 101 -3.91 10.15 -7.50
C ALA A 101 -4.82 10.29 -8.73
N GLY A 102 -6.05 9.79 -8.61
CA GLY A 102 -7.01 9.76 -9.71
C GLY A 102 -7.02 8.47 -10.51
N SER A 103 -5.96 7.66 -10.43
CA SER A 103 -5.96 6.32 -11.04
C SER A 103 -6.94 5.43 -10.29
N THR A 104 -7.49 4.43 -10.98
CA THR A 104 -8.43 3.48 -10.38
C THR A 104 -7.85 2.08 -10.38
N ILE A 105 -8.28 1.28 -9.39
CA ILE A 105 -7.92 -0.13 -9.34
C ILE A 105 -9.17 -0.98 -9.62
N GLU A 106 -8.94 -2.15 -10.22
CA GLU A 106 -9.95 -3.18 -10.33
C GLU A 106 -9.66 -4.20 -9.24
N LEU A 107 -10.62 -4.40 -8.34
CA LEU A 107 -10.46 -5.34 -7.23
C LEU A 107 -10.63 -6.77 -7.72
N PRO A 108 -9.91 -7.72 -7.09
CA PRO A 108 -10.06 -9.13 -7.43
C PRO A 108 -11.44 -9.69 -7.07
#